data_78da50f164cb70330239dc355c74e48b
#
_entry.id   78da50f164cb70330239dc355c74e48b
#
_cell.length_a   1.000
_cell.length_b   1.000
_cell.length_c   1.000
_cell.angle_alpha   90.00
_cell.angle_beta   90.00
_cell.angle_gamma   90.00
#
_symmetry.space_group_name_H-M   'P 1'
#
loop_
_entity.id
_entity.type
_entity.pdbx_description
1 polymer ?
#
loop_
_entity_poly.entity_id
_entity_poly.type
_entity_poly.pdbx_seq_one_letter_code
_entity_poly.pdbx_strand_id
1 'polypeptide(L)'
;MGKATSMSTDLVEIYVRVAPPDIAYLKFIFESYETVGFLRTIDPRAATLVVFLVPDFAAVGMRILDAVAREIHLERVERPADLGDDWLVGAVAKES
;
A
#
# COMPACT_ATOMS: atom_id res chain seq x y z
N MET A 1 9.77 19.26 -17.31
CA MET A 1 8.74 18.96 -17.24
C MET A 1 8.14 18.66 -15.97
N GLY A 2 7.31 19.35 -15.60
CA GLY A 2 6.67 19.21 -14.36
C GLY A 2 5.96 17.90 -14.17
N LYS A 3 5.99 17.09 -15.22
CA LYS A 3 5.35 15.86 -15.14
C LYS A 3 5.89 14.92 -14.20
N ALA A 4 7.17 14.89 -14.04
CA ALA A 4 7.80 13.97 -13.14
C ALA A 4 7.34 14.23 -11.72
N THR A 5 7.14 15.47 -11.40
CA THR A 5 6.69 15.83 -10.08
C THR A 5 5.26 15.39 -9.85
N SER A 6 4.44 15.51 -10.85
CA SER A 6 3.07 15.11 -10.70
C SER A 6 2.92 13.66 -10.44
N MET A 7 3.76 12.86 -11.05
CA MET A 7 3.63 11.44 -10.92
C MET A 7 3.77 10.93 -9.51
N SER A 8 4.60 11.58 -8.72
CA SER A 8 4.81 11.12 -7.36
C SER A 8 3.56 11.31 -6.50
N THR A 9 2.66 12.18 -6.91
CA THR A 9 1.46 12.43 -6.14
C THR A 9 0.27 11.63 -6.65
N ASP A 10 0.47 10.89 -7.73
CA ASP A 10 -0.64 10.17 -8.36
C ASP A 10 -0.64 8.69 -8.04
N LEU A 11 0.00 8.30 -6.94
CA LEU A 11 0.01 6.90 -6.55
C LEU A 11 -1.40 6.44 -6.24
N VAL A 12 -1.71 5.22 -6.66
CA VAL A 12 -2.99 4.61 -6.38
C VAL A 12 -2.94 4.02 -4.99
N GLU A 13 -3.89 4.35 -4.15
CA GLU A 13 -3.92 3.89 -2.77
C GLU A 13 -4.96 2.79 -2.60
N ILE A 14 -4.52 1.63 -2.15
CA ILE A 14 -5.42 0.51 -1.89
C ILE A 14 -5.29 0.17 -0.41
N TYR A 15 -6.39 0.25 0.31
CA TYR A 15 -6.39 -0.04 1.74
C TYR A 15 -6.83 -1.46 1.98
N VAL A 16 -6.06 -2.20 2.76
CA VAL A 16 -6.33 -3.62 3.00
C VAL A 16 -6.14 -3.95 4.47
N ARG A 17 -6.77 -5.02 4.89
CA ARG A 17 -6.60 -5.57 6.23
C ARG A 17 -6.28 -7.04 6.08
N VAL A 18 -5.30 -7.51 6.83
CA VAL A 18 -4.88 -8.90 6.81
C VAL A 18 -4.76 -9.40 8.25
N ALA A 19 -4.49 -10.68 8.42
CA ALA A 19 -4.18 -11.19 9.75
C ALA A 19 -2.80 -10.68 10.14
N PRO A 20 -2.57 -10.30 11.40
CA PRO A 20 -1.27 -9.72 11.79
C PRO A 20 -0.05 -10.52 11.35
N PRO A 21 -0.02 -11.85 11.45
CA PRO A 21 1.16 -12.60 11.00
C PRO A 21 1.41 -12.46 9.50
N ASP A 22 0.40 -12.11 8.73
CA ASP A 22 0.53 -12.02 7.28
C ASP A 22 1.08 -10.68 6.80
N ILE A 23 1.27 -9.73 7.69
CA ILE A 23 1.84 -8.44 7.33
C ILE A 23 3.23 -8.64 6.73
N ALA A 24 4.04 -9.48 7.36
CA ALA A 24 5.41 -9.71 6.88
C ALA A 24 5.41 -10.36 5.50
N TYR A 25 4.47 -11.25 5.26
CA TYR A 25 4.36 -11.89 3.96
C TYR A 25 4.04 -10.87 2.87
N LEU A 26 3.07 -10.00 3.14
CA LEU A 26 2.70 -8.99 2.17
C LEU A 26 3.84 -8.02 1.92
N LYS A 27 4.56 -7.64 2.97
CA LYS A 27 5.72 -6.77 2.82
C LYS A 27 6.78 -7.43 1.95
N PHE A 28 7.03 -8.71 2.17
CA PHE A 28 8.01 -9.45 1.40
C PHE A 28 7.64 -9.45 -0.09
N ILE A 29 6.36 -9.67 -0.39
CA ILE A 29 5.89 -9.69 -1.77
C ILE A 29 6.17 -8.35 -2.45
N PHE A 30 5.80 -7.24 -1.79
CA PHE A 30 5.97 -5.94 -2.41
C PHE A 30 7.43 -5.48 -2.43
N GLU A 31 8.26 -6.00 -1.55
CA GLU A 31 9.69 -5.73 -1.65
C GLU A 31 10.28 -6.39 -2.88
N SER A 32 9.69 -7.49 -3.32
CA SER A 32 10.13 -8.15 -4.54
C SER A 32 9.64 -7.44 -5.79
N TYR A 33 8.64 -6.59 -5.66
CA TYR A 33 8.05 -5.87 -6.77
C TYR A 33 8.10 -4.36 -6.55
N GLU A 34 9.25 -3.88 -6.11
CA GLU A 34 9.38 -2.48 -5.72
C GLU A 34 9.06 -1.49 -6.83
N THR A 35 9.20 -1.90 -8.08
CA THR A 35 8.86 -1.03 -9.19
C THR A 35 7.34 -0.84 -9.30
N VAL A 36 6.59 -1.82 -8.85
CA VAL A 36 5.13 -1.80 -8.94
C VAL A 36 4.52 -0.94 -7.83
N GLY A 37 5.08 -1.04 -6.64
CA GLY A 37 4.54 -0.28 -5.52
C GLY A 37 5.19 -0.65 -4.21
N PHE A 38 4.63 -0.12 -3.15
CA PHE A 38 5.12 -0.39 -1.79
C PHE A 38 3.96 -0.26 -0.82
N LEU A 39 4.17 -0.64 0.43
CA LEU A 39 3.10 -0.53 1.39
C LEU A 39 3.58 0.05 2.71
N ARG A 40 2.61 0.54 3.48
CA ARG A 40 2.86 1.11 4.80
C ARG A 40 1.80 0.57 5.74
N THR A 41 2.20 0.35 6.99
CA THR A 41 1.24 -0.09 8.00
C THR A 41 0.57 1.15 8.59
N ILE A 42 -0.75 1.17 8.55
CA ILE A 42 -1.52 2.26 9.12
C ILE A 42 -1.82 1.97 10.58
N ASP A 43 -2.32 0.77 10.83
CA ASP A 43 -2.70 0.37 12.19
C ASP A 43 -2.18 -1.04 12.43
N PRO A 44 -1.08 -1.18 13.15
CA PRO A 44 -0.49 -2.50 13.39
C PRO A 44 -1.41 -3.43 14.17
N ARG A 45 -2.23 -2.89 15.06
CA ARG A 45 -3.11 -3.74 15.84
C ARG A 45 -4.21 -4.35 15.01
N ALA A 46 -4.79 -3.53 14.14
CA ALA A 46 -5.85 -4.02 13.26
C ALA A 46 -5.28 -4.63 12.00
N ALA A 47 -3.97 -4.58 11.82
CA ALA A 47 -3.29 -5.07 10.63
C ALA A 47 -3.86 -4.41 9.37
N THR A 48 -4.07 -3.09 9.45
CA THR A 48 -4.54 -2.29 8.33
C THR A 48 -3.36 -1.64 7.64
N LEU A 49 -3.30 -1.80 6.34
CA LEU A 49 -2.18 -1.35 5.53
C LEU A 49 -2.69 -0.55 4.35
N VAL A 50 -1.83 0.33 3.83
CA VAL A 50 -2.11 0.95 2.55
C VAL A 50 -1.05 0.48 1.56
N VAL A 51 -1.49 0.10 0.38
CA VAL A 51 -0.62 -0.31 -0.70
C VAL A 51 -0.62 0.83 -1.70
N PHE A 52 0.55 1.37 -1.99
CA PHE A 52 0.70 2.42 -2.98
C PHE A 52 1.18 1.80 -4.27
N LEU A 53 0.42 1.98 -5.33
CA LEU A 53 0.79 1.41 -6.63
C LEU A 53 1.14 2.53 -7.60
N VAL A 54 2.22 2.32 -8.34
CA VAL A 54 2.61 3.25 -9.39
C VAL A 54 1.55 3.14 -10.48
N PRO A 55 0.99 4.24 -10.96
CA PRO A 55 -0.12 4.17 -11.92
C PRO A 55 0.16 3.31 -13.15
N ASP A 56 1.37 3.37 -13.69
CA ASP A 56 1.72 2.58 -14.85
C ASP A 56 1.67 1.09 -14.60
N PHE A 57 1.79 0.68 -13.34
CA PHE A 57 1.81 -0.71 -12.97
C PHE A 57 0.65 -1.08 -12.04
N ALA A 58 -0.37 -0.22 -11.99
CA ALA A 58 -1.49 -0.48 -11.07
C ALA A 58 -2.20 -1.78 -11.39
N ALA A 59 -2.36 -2.10 -12.67
CA ALA A 59 -3.01 -3.35 -13.04
C ALA A 59 -2.22 -4.56 -12.57
N VAL A 60 -0.89 -4.47 -12.67
CA VAL A 60 -0.03 -5.54 -12.18
C VAL A 60 -0.17 -5.66 -10.67
N GLY A 61 -0.19 -4.52 -9.98
CA GLY A 61 -0.34 -4.50 -8.53
C GLY A 61 -1.65 -5.13 -8.09
N MET A 62 -2.72 -4.86 -8.81
CA MET A 62 -4.01 -5.44 -8.47
C MET A 62 -3.99 -6.96 -8.66
N ARG A 63 -3.29 -7.44 -9.69
CA ARG A 63 -3.16 -8.88 -9.89
C ARG A 63 -2.37 -9.53 -8.77
N ILE A 64 -1.33 -8.84 -8.29
CA ILE A 64 -0.55 -9.33 -7.16
C ILE A 64 -1.44 -9.44 -5.95
N LEU A 65 -2.24 -8.42 -5.67
CA LEU A 65 -3.14 -8.44 -4.53
C LEU A 65 -4.18 -9.55 -4.66
N ASP A 66 -4.70 -9.75 -5.86
CA ASP A 66 -5.67 -10.83 -6.09
C ASP A 66 -5.05 -12.19 -5.84
N ALA A 67 -3.81 -12.38 -6.27
CA ALA A 67 -3.12 -13.64 -6.05
C ALA A 67 -2.85 -13.87 -4.58
N VAL A 68 -2.45 -12.83 -3.88
CA VAL A 68 -2.19 -12.93 -2.44
C VAL A 68 -3.49 -13.25 -1.70
N ALA A 69 -4.60 -12.67 -2.15
CA ALA A 69 -5.89 -12.90 -1.50
C ALA A 69 -6.36 -14.34 -1.59
N ARG A 70 -5.76 -15.11 -2.49
CA ARG A 70 -6.08 -16.54 -2.58
C ARG A 70 -5.29 -17.36 -1.58
N GLU A 71 -4.22 -16.79 -1.05
CA GLU A 71 -3.34 -17.50 -0.14
C GLU A 71 -3.52 -17.11 1.30
N ILE A 72 -3.88 -15.86 1.55
CA ILE A 72 -4.11 -15.38 2.90
C ILE A 72 -5.44 -14.64 2.92
N HIS A 73 -5.95 -14.40 4.11
CA HIS A 73 -7.17 -13.61 4.25
C HIS A 73 -6.78 -12.14 4.06
N LEU A 74 -7.19 -11.57 2.95
CA LEU A 74 -6.92 -10.18 2.63
C LEU A 74 -8.24 -9.52 2.29
N GLU A 75 -8.57 -8.47 3.02
CA GLU A 75 -9.82 -7.77 2.84
C GLU A 75 -9.55 -6.35 2.42
N ARG A 76 -10.20 -5.89 1.35
CA ARG A 76 -10.07 -4.50 0.97
C ARG A 76 -11.00 -3.68 1.84
N VAL A 77 -10.50 -2.56 2.33
CA VAL A 77 -11.27 -1.69 3.21
C VAL A 77 -11.20 -0.26 2.67
N GLU A 78 -12.05 0.58 3.20
CA GLU A 78 -12.04 1.98 2.80
C GLU A 78 -10.96 2.73 3.57
N ARG A 79 -10.55 3.84 3.03
CA ARG A 79 -9.59 4.68 3.70
C ARG A 79 -10.17 5.10 5.05
N PRO A 80 -9.45 4.88 6.15
CA PRO A 80 -9.95 5.28 7.46
C PRO A 80 -10.22 6.78 7.51
N ALA A 81 -11.36 7.15 8.05
CA ALA A 81 -11.80 8.54 8.05
C ALA A 81 -10.93 9.43 8.91
N ASP A 82 -10.29 8.87 9.90
CA ASP A 82 -9.48 9.65 10.83
C ASP A 82 -8.04 9.85 10.40
N LEU A 83 -7.65 9.33 9.24
CA LEU A 83 -6.29 9.48 8.78
C LEU A 83 -5.94 10.92 8.41
N GLY A 84 -6.81 11.58 7.66
CA GLY A 84 -6.48 12.89 7.16
C GLY A 84 -5.38 12.79 6.10
N ASP A 85 -4.98 13.92 5.57
CA ASP A 85 -3.96 13.93 4.54
C ASP A 85 -2.54 14.04 5.07
N ASP A 86 -2.42 14.49 6.30
CA ASP A 86 -1.10 14.75 6.87
C ASP A 86 -0.35 13.50 7.31
N TRP A 87 -1.06 12.42 7.54
CA TRP A 87 -0.41 11.22 8.04
C TRP A 87 0.64 10.70 7.06
N LEU A 88 0.33 10.77 5.77
CA LEU A 88 1.23 10.26 4.76
C LEU A 88 2.53 11.05 4.74
N VAL A 89 2.43 12.37 4.82
CA VAL A 89 3.60 13.20 4.83
C VAL A 89 4.43 12.91 6.08
N GLY A 90 3.77 12.77 7.22
CA GLY A 90 4.47 12.46 8.45
C GLY A 90 5.17 11.12 8.40
N ALA A 91 4.52 10.12 7.82
CA ALA A 91 5.11 8.80 7.72
C ALA A 91 6.34 8.80 6.84
N VAL A 92 6.26 9.50 5.72
CA VAL A 92 7.39 9.59 4.81
C VAL A 92 8.55 10.34 5.46
N ALA A 93 8.24 11.43 6.15
CA ALA A 93 9.27 12.22 6.81
C ALA A 93 9.99 11.40 7.88
N LYS A 94 9.26 10.59 8.61
CA LYS A 94 9.87 9.78 9.66
C LYS A 94 10.83 8.75 9.10
N GLU A 95 10.57 8.29 7.92
CA GLU A 95 11.41 7.27 7.33
C GLU A 95 12.63 7.85 6.64
N SER A 96 12.61 9.13 6.42
CA SER A 96 13.76 9.82 5.85
C SER A 96 14.81 10.07 6.91
#